data_f882b05e50be882d7562f1b893fce7b7
#
_entry.id   f882b05e50be882d7562f1b893fce7b7
#
_cell.length_a   1.000
_cell.length_b   1.000
_cell.length_c   1.000
_cell.angle_alpha   90.00
_cell.angle_beta   90.00
_cell.angle_gamma   90.00
#
_symmetry.space_group_name_H-M   'P 1'
#
loop_
_entity.id
_entity.type
_entity.pdbx_description
1 polymer ?
#
loop_
_entity_poly.entity_id
_entity_poly.type
_entity_poly.pdbx_seq_one_letter_code
_entity_poly.pdbx_strand_id
1 'polypeptide(L)'
;MKKGRNYIKTALFMSAFFLMSNMLSQNDVLKLLPGSKKANYYESNDLLKLEGNVHFEYQGNTMYCDSAYYFEKRKIVHAYGKVHIIKERINMFCDSAFFNGESERAKLWGNVRVRDLDYRLTTDSLEYISTSGRAIYRNYGTIRKNGSNEQIVSKIGYFYPESKNYFFSDSVVYTNDGIRITTDTLSYEYSNQKTIFNGKTHIRKDSMKMICNYGWYDTKLNKGYLHGDASYEDSSQVLYADTIRYDEKIQEIIAKKDVHLINEENNFVLHSNFLYSSDSLNLTYITDCALAKLVQNKDTIFLHGDSLFIRNDSIEKKKNIQAYFGVKIYNKDIQSVCDSLWLSQTENQIKLYHNPIVWSENSELKGDSIVILTRDSIIDKIYVYQNSSAIMELDSGLLYNQISGKNIIAYMKEGKLNKTDVNGSAVSIYFPEDEEKTDSTTTIKRMGLNKLISSTLSVYLDSGEVVGINYVNEPVGIFYPMDQIKEKDRWINNFKWNPALRPKDEFTLTDR
;
A
#
# COMPACT_ATOMS: atom_id res chain seq x y z
N MET A 1 22.68 -35.54 18.21
CA MET A 1 23.63 -35.15 19.32
C MET A 1 23.77 -33.64 19.36
N LYS A 2 23.44 -33.07 20.52
CA LYS A 2 23.84 -31.76 21.06
C LYS A 2 23.87 -30.53 20.13
N LYS A 3 22.77 -29.76 20.13
CA LYS A 3 22.79 -28.30 20.24
C LYS A 3 21.39 -27.82 20.65
N GLY A 4 21.08 -27.95 21.89
CA GLY A 4 19.98 -27.28 22.54
C GLY A 4 20.53 -26.75 23.85
N ARG A 5 20.36 -25.46 24.07
CA ARG A 5 20.50 -24.70 25.32
C ARG A 5 21.26 -23.40 25.08
N ASN A 6 20.51 -22.37 24.72
CA ASN A 6 20.92 -21.01 25.06
C ASN A 6 19.81 -19.97 24.75
N TYR A 7 18.54 -20.26 25.06
CA TYR A 7 17.44 -19.30 24.92
C TYR A 7 16.62 -19.07 26.21
N ILE A 8 17.24 -19.20 27.38
CA ILE A 8 16.58 -18.97 28.65
C ILE A 8 17.49 -18.11 29.55
N LYS A 9 17.81 -16.88 29.13
CA LYS A 9 18.52 -15.94 30.02
C LYS A 9 18.15 -14.48 29.86
N THR A 10 17.20 -14.09 29.03
CA THR A 10 16.83 -12.68 28.84
C THR A 10 15.44 -12.30 29.39
N ALA A 11 14.77 -13.19 30.09
CA ALA A 11 13.39 -12.97 30.57
C ALA A 11 13.28 -12.61 32.06
N LEU A 12 14.37 -12.19 32.71
CA LEU A 12 14.38 -12.01 34.18
C LEU A 12 14.33 -10.56 34.66
N PHE A 13 13.87 -9.64 33.79
CA PHE A 13 14.25 -8.26 34.01
C PHE A 13 13.25 -7.35 34.76
N MET A 14 11.99 -7.68 34.86
CA MET A 14 11.03 -7.00 35.75
C MET A 14 10.25 -7.95 36.67
N SER A 15 10.59 -9.22 36.70
CA SER A 15 9.94 -10.17 37.62
C SER A 15 10.43 -10.05 39.06
N ALA A 16 11.51 -9.33 39.33
CA ALA A 16 12.05 -9.14 40.65
C ALA A 16 11.26 -8.14 41.52
N PHE A 17 10.29 -7.44 40.94
CA PHE A 17 9.43 -6.53 41.69
C PHE A 17 8.22 -7.25 42.33
N PHE A 18 7.94 -8.53 42.02
CA PHE A 18 6.64 -9.13 42.28
C PHE A 18 6.58 -10.62 42.66
N LEU A 19 7.53 -11.14 43.41
CA LEU A 19 7.33 -12.41 44.07
C LEU A 19 7.27 -12.21 45.59
N MET A 20 6.23 -11.53 46.07
CA MET A 20 5.81 -11.57 47.48
C MET A 20 4.33 -11.28 47.66
N SER A 21 3.48 -12.08 47.08
CA SER A 21 2.13 -12.26 47.63
C SER A 21 1.97 -13.74 47.95
N ASN A 22 2.47 -14.15 49.09
CA ASN A 22 2.04 -15.26 49.95
C ASN A 22 3.22 -15.81 50.77
N MET A 23 3.73 -15.00 51.69
CA MET A 23 4.26 -15.53 52.97
C MET A 23 3.89 -14.54 54.04
N LEU A 24 2.95 -14.94 54.80
CA LEU A 24 2.55 -14.30 56.05
C LEU A 24 3.76 -14.15 56.95
N SER A 25 3.94 -12.88 57.44
CA SER A 25 4.56 -12.57 58.71
C SER A 25 6.08 -12.44 58.80
N GLN A 26 6.46 -11.28 59.27
CA GLN A 26 7.72 -10.88 59.89
C GLN A 26 8.71 -10.18 58.93
N ASN A 27 8.44 -8.91 58.63
CA ASN A 27 9.45 -7.83 58.59
C ASN A 27 8.94 -6.56 57.92
N ASP A 28 7.70 -6.13 58.21
CA ASP A 28 7.17 -4.81 57.82
C ASP A 28 7.73 -3.67 58.71
N VAL A 29 8.91 -3.84 59.22
CA VAL A 29 9.57 -2.83 60.08
C VAL A 29 10.62 -2.09 59.26
N LEU A 30 10.45 -0.78 59.14
CA LEU A 30 11.49 0.10 58.63
C LEU A 30 12.64 0.14 59.66
N LYS A 31 13.79 -0.36 59.26
CA LYS A 31 15.00 -0.36 60.12
C LYS A 31 15.87 0.84 59.80
N LEU A 32 16.14 1.66 60.76
CA LEU A 32 17.19 2.66 60.69
C LEU A 32 18.54 1.98 60.94
N LEU A 33 19.41 2.04 59.94
CA LEU A 33 20.76 1.49 60.03
C LEU A 33 21.76 2.55 60.53
N PRO A 34 22.93 2.15 61.05
CA PRO A 34 23.96 3.09 61.49
C PRO A 34 24.40 4.02 60.34
N GLY A 35 24.60 5.33 60.67
CA GLY A 35 25.08 6.32 59.68
C GLY A 35 24.58 7.73 59.91
N SER A 36 23.37 7.90 60.45
CA SER A 36 22.82 9.23 60.73
C SER A 36 23.62 9.96 61.83
N LYS A 37 23.93 11.23 61.60
CA LYS A 37 24.70 12.07 62.48
C LYS A 37 23.86 12.62 63.64
N LYS A 38 22.56 12.85 63.38
CA LYS A 38 21.59 13.36 64.38
C LYS A 38 20.26 12.67 64.22
N ALA A 39 19.61 12.34 65.31
CA ALA A 39 18.26 11.80 65.38
C ALA A 39 17.50 12.52 66.53
N ASN A 40 16.41 13.25 66.13
CA ASN A 40 15.56 13.94 67.08
C ASN A 40 14.15 13.40 66.99
N TYR A 41 13.61 12.88 68.07
CA TYR A 41 12.24 12.40 68.14
C TYR A 41 11.33 13.45 68.83
N TYR A 42 10.21 13.77 68.16
CA TYR A 42 9.20 14.71 68.61
C TYR A 42 7.89 13.93 68.83
N GLU A 43 7.65 13.60 70.11
CA GLU A 43 6.51 12.77 70.56
C GLU A 43 5.16 13.37 70.15
N SER A 44 5.02 14.71 70.24
CA SER A 44 3.77 15.43 69.93
C SER A 44 3.28 15.21 68.50
N ASN A 45 4.18 14.98 67.56
CA ASN A 45 3.90 14.87 66.15
C ASN A 45 4.23 13.49 65.59
N ASP A 46 4.66 12.54 66.43
CA ASP A 46 5.12 11.22 65.97
C ASP A 46 6.21 11.31 64.90
N LEU A 47 7.13 12.22 65.05
CA LEU A 47 8.14 12.57 64.09
C LEU A 47 9.55 12.23 64.59
N LEU A 48 10.22 11.36 63.80
CA LEU A 48 11.65 11.14 63.91
C LEU A 48 12.35 11.92 62.80
N LYS A 49 13.07 12.98 63.19
CA LYS A 49 13.89 13.78 62.28
C LYS A 49 15.31 13.26 62.27
N LEU A 50 15.81 12.87 61.07
CA LEU A 50 17.14 12.31 60.88
C LEU A 50 17.96 13.23 59.96
N GLU A 51 19.22 13.46 60.30
CA GLU A 51 20.13 14.33 59.57
C GLU A 51 21.51 13.68 59.40
N GLY A 52 22.07 13.76 58.20
CA GLY A 52 23.42 13.37 57.79
C GLY A 52 23.59 11.87 57.62
N ASN A 53 23.80 11.43 56.38
CA ASN A 53 24.00 10.05 55.97
C ASN A 53 22.92 9.08 56.49
N VAL A 54 21.69 9.41 56.28
CA VAL A 54 20.56 8.59 56.74
C VAL A 54 20.46 7.34 55.88
N HIS A 55 20.32 6.19 56.55
CA HIS A 55 20.29 4.89 55.91
C HIS A 55 19.15 4.03 56.46
N PHE A 56 18.20 3.67 55.57
CA PHE A 56 17.07 2.80 55.89
C PHE A 56 17.15 1.47 55.18
N GLU A 57 16.62 0.45 55.83
CA GLU A 57 16.32 -0.85 55.21
C GLU A 57 14.83 -1.16 55.42
N TYR A 58 14.14 -1.53 54.32
CA TYR A 58 12.75 -1.98 54.33
C TYR A 58 12.54 -3.12 53.36
N GLN A 59 12.10 -4.28 53.83
CA GLN A 59 11.84 -5.47 52.99
C GLN A 59 12.99 -5.77 52.01
N GLY A 60 14.24 -5.74 52.48
CA GLY A 60 15.42 -5.98 51.64
C GLY A 60 15.80 -4.86 50.68
N ASN A 61 15.08 -3.74 50.66
CA ASN A 61 15.43 -2.55 49.88
C ASN A 61 16.22 -1.59 50.82
N THR A 62 17.23 -0.94 50.27
CA THR A 62 18.06 0.04 51.00
C THR A 62 17.81 1.45 50.43
N MET A 63 17.70 2.44 51.31
CA MET A 63 17.58 3.83 50.95
C MET A 63 18.60 4.68 51.69
N TYR A 64 19.34 5.49 50.95
CA TYR A 64 20.29 6.49 51.44
C TYR A 64 19.78 7.89 51.14
N CYS A 65 19.95 8.86 52.07
CA CYS A 65 19.64 10.26 51.82
C CYS A 65 20.41 11.17 52.79
N ASP A 66 20.40 12.47 52.51
CA ASP A 66 21.06 13.44 53.39
C ASP A 66 20.23 13.68 54.69
N SER A 67 18.89 13.67 54.59
CA SER A 67 17.98 13.83 55.74
C SER A 67 16.63 13.15 55.48
N ALA A 68 15.94 12.78 56.58
CA ALA A 68 14.62 12.18 56.46
C ALA A 68 13.71 12.58 57.65
N TYR A 69 12.41 12.62 57.35
CA TYR A 69 11.33 12.69 58.31
C TYR A 69 10.58 11.37 58.30
N TYR A 70 10.55 10.67 59.46
CA TYR A 70 9.85 9.41 59.62
C TYR A 70 8.73 9.57 60.65
N PHE A 71 7.50 9.25 60.21
CA PHE A 71 6.30 9.25 61.04
C PHE A 71 5.91 7.79 61.30
N GLU A 72 6.30 7.29 62.50
CA GLU A 72 6.24 5.86 62.79
C GLU A 72 4.82 5.30 62.79
N LYS A 73 3.88 5.97 63.48
CA LYS A 73 2.49 5.54 63.59
C LYS A 73 1.75 5.53 62.21
N ARG A 74 2.11 6.47 61.34
CA ARG A 74 1.54 6.63 59.99
C ARG A 74 2.31 5.86 58.92
N LYS A 75 3.43 5.23 59.26
CA LYS A 75 4.36 4.55 58.36
C LYS A 75 4.76 5.41 57.16
N ILE A 76 4.99 6.72 57.35
CA ILE A 76 5.32 7.68 56.32
C ILE A 76 6.78 8.07 56.42
N VAL A 77 7.51 8.04 55.29
CA VAL A 77 8.89 8.54 55.19
C VAL A 77 8.93 9.64 54.12
N HIS A 78 9.57 10.75 54.45
CA HIS A 78 10.02 11.79 53.56
C HIS A 78 11.54 11.84 53.56
N ALA A 79 12.19 11.53 52.46
CA ALA A 79 13.64 11.56 52.30
C ALA A 79 14.05 12.75 51.42
N TYR A 80 15.11 13.42 51.78
CA TYR A 80 15.61 14.60 51.09
C TYR A 80 17.12 14.57 50.91
N GLY A 81 17.55 15.08 49.74
CA GLY A 81 18.95 15.25 49.38
C GLY A 81 19.62 13.95 48.97
N LYS A 82 20.08 13.90 47.76
CA LYS A 82 20.83 12.77 47.21
C LYS A 82 20.20 11.39 47.47
N VAL A 83 18.89 11.31 47.37
CA VAL A 83 18.18 10.05 47.63
C VAL A 83 18.65 8.99 46.64
N HIS A 84 19.09 7.85 47.18
CA HIS A 84 19.49 6.67 46.44
C HIS A 84 18.79 5.46 47.04
N ILE A 85 17.93 4.82 46.22
CA ILE A 85 17.20 3.62 46.61
C ILE A 85 17.74 2.45 45.77
N ILE A 86 18.07 1.37 46.46
CA ILE A 86 18.57 0.13 45.85
C ILE A 86 17.54 -0.96 46.12
N LYS A 87 17.03 -1.55 45.06
CA LYS A 87 16.14 -2.70 45.11
C LYS A 87 16.69 -3.76 44.17
N GLU A 88 17.24 -4.84 44.72
CA GLU A 88 17.88 -5.89 43.95
C GLU A 88 18.93 -5.32 42.96
N ARG A 89 18.62 -5.31 41.65
CA ARG A 89 19.51 -4.81 40.59
C ARG A 89 19.15 -3.39 40.11
N ILE A 90 18.06 -2.83 40.64
CA ILE A 90 17.57 -1.52 40.29
C ILE A 90 18.15 -0.47 41.21
N ASN A 91 18.73 0.57 40.64
CA ASN A 91 19.21 1.75 41.31
C ASN A 91 18.34 2.95 40.96
N MET A 92 17.75 3.62 41.95
CA MET A 92 16.93 4.81 41.74
C MET A 92 17.56 5.99 42.45
N PHE A 93 17.71 7.10 41.75
CA PHE A 93 18.27 8.35 42.28
C PHE A 93 17.25 9.47 42.08
N CYS A 94 17.10 10.33 43.07
CA CYS A 94 16.25 11.52 43.01
C CYS A 94 16.66 12.56 44.06
N ASP A 95 16.09 13.76 44.00
CA ASP A 95 16.37 14.80 45.00
C ASP A 95 15.53 14.60 46.24
N SER A 96 14.29 14.09 46.11
CA SER A 96 13.43 13.75 47.23
C SER A 96 12.53 12.56 46.94
N ALA A 97 12.18 11.82 48.02
CA ALA A 97 11.28 10.69 47.96
C ALA A 97 10.26 10.71 49.11
N PHE A 98 9.07 10.26 48.80
CA PHE A 98 7.98 10.03 49.72
C PHE A 98 7.57 8.56 49.68
N PHE A 99 7.36 7.95 50.79
CA PHE A 99 6.81 6.61 50.90
C PHE A 99 5.72 6.59 51.97
N ASN A 100 4.58 5.99 51.66
CA ASN A 100 3.49 5.74 52.60
C ASN A 100 3.22 4.23 52.63
N GLY A 101 3.55 3.59 53.77
CA GLY A 101 3.43 2.15 53.96
C GLY A 101 1.98 1.66 54.08
N GLU A 102 1.01 2.50 54.48
CA GLU A 102 -0.40 2.11 54.55
C GLU A 102 -1.06 2.06 53.17
N SER A 103 -0.78 3.05 52.30
CA SER A 103 -1.30 3.11 50.95
C SER A 103 -0.40 2.42 49.91
N GLU A 104 0.74 1.93 50.34
CA GLU A 104 1.79 1.29 49.54
C GLU A 104 2.18 2.13 48.31
N ARG A 105 2.28 3.45 48.50
CA ARG A 105 2.63 4.40 47.46
C ARG A 105 4.00 5.01 47.72
N ALA A 106 4.82 5.04 46.67
CA ALA A 106 6.07 5.78 46.65
C ALA A 106 6.03 6.86 45.57
N LYS A 107 6.59 8.04 45.88
CA LYS A 107 6.80 9.11 44.88
C LYS A 107 8.24 9.59 44.99
N LEU A 108 8.85 9.81 43.82
CA LEU A 108 10.19 10.35 43.68
C LEU A 108 10.11 11.65 42.88
N TRP A 109 10.87 12.66 43.29
CA TRP A 109 10.90 13.95 42.60
C TRP A 109 12.32 14.49 42.47
N GLY A 110 12.50 15.30 41.42
CA GLY A 110 13.73 16.00 41.12
C GLY A 110 14.79 15.08 40.56
N ASN A 111 15.13 15.26 39.28
CA ASN A 111 16.21 14.55 38.63
C ASN A 111 16.12 13.02 38.76
N VAL A 112 14.91 12.46 38.68
CA VAL A 112 14.69 11.01 38.85
C VAL A 112 15.41 10.22 37.76
N ARG A 113 16.26 9.30 38.19
CA ARG A 113 17.02 8.38 37.33
C ARG A 113 16.87 6.98 37.86
N VAL A 114 16.27 6.10 37.05
CA VAL A 114 16.18 4.67 37.33
C VAL A 114 17.11 3.94 36.39
N ARG A 115 17.95 3.07 36.94
CA ARG A 115 18.92 2.28 36.15
C ARG A 115 18.80 0.82 36.53
N ASP A 116 18.78 0.01 35.50
CA ASP A 116 18.96 -1.41 35.64
C ASP A 116 19.99 -1.94 34.62
N LEU A 117 20.05 -3.26 34.39
CA LEU A 117 21.02 -3.85 33.50
C LEU A 117 20.74 -3.46 32.01
N ASP A 118 19.46 -3.38 31.64
CA ASP A 118 19.06 -3.24 30.23
C ASP A 118 18.60 -1.83 29.88
N TYR A 119 18.00 -1.09 30.83
CA TYR A 119 17.37 0.20 30.58
C TYR A 119 17.73 1.28 31.58
N ARG A 120 17.57 2.51 31.14
CA ARG A 120 17.74 3.71 31.92
C ARG A 120 16.55 4.64 31.68
N LEU A 121 15.79 4.95 32.76
CA LEU A 121 14.73 5.95 32.74
C LEU A 121 15.23 7.25 33.37
N THR A 122 14.90 8.39 32.75
CA THR A 122 15.06 9.74 33.32
C THR A 122 13.73 10.48 33.21
N THR A 123 13.31 11.11 34.34
CA THR A 123 12.07 11.91 34.43
C THR A 123 12.18 12.87 35.63
N ASP A 124 11.29 13.86 35.68
CA ASP A 124 11.26 14.75 36.87
C ASP A 124 10.53 14.14 38.06
N SER A 125 9.55 13.27 37.82
CA SER A 125 8.82 12.60 38.86
C SER A 125 8.38 11.20 38.49
N LEU A 126 8.39 10.28 39.46
CA LEU A 126 7.93 8.90 39.29
C LEU A 126 7.05 8.50 40.48
N GLU A 127 5.87 7.97 40.21
CA GLU A 127 4.97 7.41 41.21
C GLU A 127 4.93 5.88 41.04
N TYR A 128 5.06 5.17 42.16
CA TYR A 128 4.91 3.72 42.23
C TYR A 128 3.78 3.34 43.18
N ILE A 129 2.88 2.47 42.71
CA ILE A 129 1.74 1.95 43.48
C ILE A 129 1.92 0.44 43.59
N SER A 130 2.31 -0.03 44.78
CA SER A 130 2.64 -1.43 45.04
C SER A 130 1.43 -2.36 44.81
N THR A 131 0.24 -1.96 45.32
CA THR A 131 -1.00 -2.73 45.21
C THR A 131 -1.40 -3.11 43.75
N SER A 132 -1.04 -2.27 42.79
CA SER A 132 -1.28 -2.52 41.36
C SER A 132 0.00 -2.84 40.58
N GLY A 133 1.15 -2.85 41.25
CA GLY A 133 2.44 -3.04 40.61
C GLY A 133 2.79 -2.03 39.55
N ARG A 134 2.20 -0.83 39.59
CA ARG A 134 2.27 0.15 38.50
C ARG A 134 3.22 1.30 38.85
N ALA A 135 4.16 1.57 37.94
CA ALA A 135 4.97 2.79 37.98
C ALA A 135 4.51 3.77 36.92
N ILE A 136 4.43 5.07 37.25
CA ILE A 136 3.91 6.11 36.38
C ILE A 136 4.78 7.35 36.44
N TYR A 137 5.14 7.92 35.28
CA TYR A 137 5.57 9.31 35.14
C TYR A 137 4.58 10.13 34.34
N ARG A 138 4.44 11.45 34.62
CA ARG A 138 3.48 12.33 33.93
C ARG A 138 4.10 13.63 33.39
N ASN A 139 5.39 13.86 33.61
CA ASN A 139 6.06 15.10 33.22
C ASN A 139 7.28 14.82 32.36
N TYR A 140 7.05 14.18 31.22
CA TYR A 140 8.06 13.69 30.30
C TYR A 140 9.03 12.69 30.93
N GLY A 141 9.31 11.67 30.19
CA GLY A 141 10.30 10.66 30.54
C GLY A 141 11.02 10.19 29.29
N THR A 142 12.28 9.84 29.48
CA THR A 142 13.10 9.23 28.44
C THR A 142 13.57 7.87 28.94
N ILE A 143 13.25 6.83 28.16
CA ILE A 143 13.77 5.49 28.38
C ILE A 143 14.77 5.19 27.31
N ARG A 144 15.94 4.68 27.68
CA ARG A 144 17.02 4.27 26.77
C ARG A 144 17.46 2.86 27.10
N LYS A 145 17.65 2.06 26.07
CA LYS A 145 18.23 0.73 26.20
C LYS A 145 19.75 0.85 26.27
N ASN A 146 20.37 0.16 27.22
CA ASN A 146 21.82 0.16 27.37
C ASN A 146 22.48 -0.57 26.18
N GLY A 147 23.54 0.02 25.61
CA GLY A 147 24.27 -0.59 24.50
C GLY A 147 23.56 -0.55 23.13
N SER A 148 22.45 0.21 22.98
CA SER A 148 21.78 0.42 21.71
C SER A 148 21.33 1.88 21.55
N ASN A 149 20.87 2.22 20.33
CA ASN A 149 20.28 3.53 20.02
C ASN A 149 18.77 3.59 20.32
N GLU A 150 18.22 2.49 20.88
CA GLU A 150 16.79 2.40 21.20
C GLU A 150 16.41 3.36 22.32
N GLN A 151 15.44 4.22 22.01
CA GLN A 151 14.95 5.24 22.93
C GLN A 151 13.45 5.46 22.75
N ILE A 152 12.73 5.67 23.87
CA ILE A 152 11.34 6.14 23.90
C ILE A 152 11.29 7.43 24.70
N VAL A 153 10.64 8.43 24.16
CA VAL A 153 10.30 9.70 24.82
C VAL A 153 8.80 9.87 24.81
N SER A 154 8.20 10.21 25.95
CA SER A 154 6.77 10.53 26.02
C SER A 154 6.50 11.45 27.21
N LYS A 155 5.36 12.12 27.22
CA LYS A 155 4.95 12.92 28.38
C LYS A 155 4.48 12.04 29.52
N ILE A 156 3.76 10.95 29.22
CA ILE A 156 3.21 10.01 30.19
C ILE A 156 3.71 8.60 29.86
N GLY A 157 4.17 7.87 30.89
CA GLY A 157 4.52 6.46 30.74
C GLY A 157 3.99 5.64 31.90
N TYR A 158 3.45 4.47 31.57
CA TYR A 158 2.93 3.47 32.49
C TYR A 158 3.72 2.18 32.32
N PHE A 159 4.16 1.60 33.42
CA PHE A 159 4.88 0.35 33.48
C PHE A 159 4.11 -0.64 34.31
N TYR A 160 3.83 -1.81 33.76
CA TYR A 160 3.18 -2.92 34.45
C TYR A 160 4.15 -4.10 34.50
N PRO A 161 4.93 -4.23 35.56
CA PRO A 161 5.98 -5.24 35.67
C PRO A 161 5.49 -6.68 35.51
N GLU A 162 4.32 -7.02 36.04
CA GLU A 162 3.77 -8.38 35.97
C GLU A 162 3.42 -8.79 34.57
N SER A 163 2.74 -7.94 33.84
CA SER A 163 2.32 -8.22 32.46
C SER A 163 3.42 -7.95 31.43
N LYS A 164 4.55 -7.34 31.84
CA LYS A 164 5.64 -6.88 30.97
C LYS A 164 5.17 -6.01 29.82
N ASN A 165 4.10 -5.25 30.05
CA ASN A 165 3.55 -4.31 29.10
C ASN A 165 3.92 -2.89 29.51
N TYR A 166 4.34 -2.13 28.52
CA TYR A 166 4.67 -0.71 28.66
C TYR A 166 3.66 0.07 27.85
N PHE A 167 3.16 1.15 28.41
CA PHE A 167 2.21 2.00 27.74
C PHE A 167 2.68 3.46 27.83
N PHE A 168 2.72 4.13 26.70
CA PHE A 168 3.16 5.51 26.58
C PHE A 168 2.06 6.34 25.93
N SER A 169 1.84 7.54 26.43
CA SER A 169 0.87 8.45 25.83
C SER A 169 1.35 9.89 25.85
N ASP A 170 0.75 10.68 24.99
CA ASP A 170 1.02 12.08 24.77
C ASP A 170 2.44 12.34 24.23
N SER A 171 2.50 12.65 22.95
CA SER A 171 3.73 13.03 22.24
C SER A 171 4.82 11.93 22.28
N VAL A 172 4.43 10.69 21.96
CA VAL A 172 5.36 9.55 21.98
C VAL A 172 6.28 9.58 20.78
N VAL A 173 7.58 9.47 21.04
CA VAL A 173 8.63 9.33 20.04
C VAL A 173 9.46 8.08 20.36
N TYR A 174 9.39 7.08 19.50
CA TYR A 174 10.27 5.91 19.51
C TYR A 174 11.36 6.05 18.46
N THR A 175 12.59 5.74 18.82
CA THR A 175 13.72 5.70 17.88
C THR A 175 14.56 4.45 18.09
N ASN A 176 14.96 3.79 17.01
CA ASN A 176 15.86 2.64 17.02
C ASN A 176 16.46 2.43 15.62
N ASP A 177 17.78 2.33 15.51
CA ASP A 177 18.52 1.97 14.30
C ASP A 177 17.98 2.60 12.98
N GLY A 178 17.82 3.93 12.99
CA GLY A 178 17.32 4.70 11.84
C GLY A 178 15.80 4.78 11.75
N ILE A 179 15.06 3.94 12.49
CA ILE A 179 13.59 4.02 12.57
C ILE A 179 13.19 5.12 13.56
N ARG A 180 12.24 5.95 13.17
CA ARG A 180 11.57 6.93 14.02
C ARG A 180 10.07 6.77 13.91
N ILE A 181 9.40 6.49 15.03
CA ILE A 181 7.94 6.42 15.15
C ILE A 181 7.48 7.58 16.02
N THR A 182 6.52 8.36 15.55
CA THR A 182 5.82 9.39 16.33
C THR A 182 4.34 9.08 16.36
N THR A 183 3.74 9.05 17.55
CA THR A 183 2.34 8.66 17.75
C THR A 183 1.78 9.32 19.01
N ASP A 184 0.45 9.34 19.15
CA ASP A 184 -0.19 9.82 20.37
C ASP A 184 -0.06 8.79 21.49
N THR A 185 -0.27 7.52 21.19
CA THR A 185 -0.17 6.40 22.14
C THR A 185 0.59 5.22 21.55
N LEU A 186 1.43 4.62 22.37
CA LEU A 186 2.23 3.46 22.03
C LEU A 186 2.19 2.44 23.16
N SER A 187 1.84 1.20 22.84
CA SER A 187 2.04 0.04 23.71
C SER A 187 3.24 -0.75 23.19
N TYR A 188 4.08 -1.19 24.09
CA TYR A 188 5.22 -2.04 23.79
C TYR A 188 5.06 -3.39 24.49
N GLU A 189 4.93 -4.45 23.70
CA GLU A 189 4.89 -5.82 24.19
C GLU A 189 6.31 -6.38 24.22
N TYR A 190 6.89 -6.49 25.40
CA TYR A 190 8.27 -6.95 25.56
C TYR A 190 8.49 -8.39 25.04
N SER A 191 7.54 -9.28 25.25
CA SER A 191 7.63 -10.68 24.82
C SER A 191 7.80 -10.85 23.31
N ASN A 192 7.14 -9.99 22.53
CA ASN A 192 7.08 -10.05 21.07
C ASN A 192 7.93 -8.97 20.40
N GLN A 193 8.51 -8.04 21.16
CA GLN A 193 9.23 -6.86 20.68
C GLN A 193 8.42 -6.06 19.66
N LYS A 194 7.12 -5.96 19.90
CA LYS A 194 6.14 -5.36 19.00
C LYS A 194 5.68 -4.02 19.55
N THR A 195 5.75 -2.99 18.74
CA THR A 195 5.14 -1.69 19.03
C THR A 195 3.72 -1.67 18.44
N ILE A 196 2.74 -1.38 19.27
CA ILE A 196 1.35 -1.19 18.88
C ILE A 196 1.02 0.28 19.10
N PHE A 197 0.48 0.94 18.09
CA PHE A 197 0.12 2.35 18.16
C PHE A 197 -1.37 2.55 17.93
N ASN A 198 -1.90 3.53 18.65
CA ASN A 198 -3.29 3.93 18.61
C ASN A 198 -3.34 5.46 18.57
N GLY A 199 -3.89 6.00 17.50
CA GLY A 199 -3.82 7.40 17.13
C GLY A 199 -2.90 7.65 15.95
N LYS A 200 -2.94 8.88 15.42
CA LYS A 200 -2.18 9.25 14.23
C LYS A 200 -0.68 8.97 14.41
N THR A 201 -0.17 8.12 13.57
CA THR A 201 1.19 7.58 13.65
C THR A 201 1.96 7.85 12.36
N HIS A 202 3.18 8.31 12.51
CA HIS A 202 4.15 8.47 11.43
C HIS A 202 5.37 7.60 11.72
N ILE A 203 5.72 6.75 10.76
CA ILE A 203 6.91 5.90 10.80
C ILE A 203 7.85 6.36 9.69
N ARG A 204 9.11 6.54 10.00
CA ARG A 204 10.16 6.90 9.03
C ARG A 204 11.36 6.00 9.23
N LYS A 205 11.88 5.50 8.09
CA LYS A 205 13.13 4.72 8.03
C LYS A 205 13.80 5.03 6.69
N ASP A 206 14.96 5.63 6.69
CA ASP A 206 15.67 6.06 5.47
C ASP A 206 14.76 6.92 4.57
N SER A 207 14.50 6.48 3.31
CA SER A 207 13.55 7.11 2.39
C SER A 207 12.09 6.71 2.63
N MET A 208 11.85 5.64 3.39
CA MET A 208 10.52 5.10 3.64
C MET A 208 9.75 5.97 4.65
N LYS A 209 8.50 6.27 4.31
CA LYS A 209 7.53 6.94 5.19
C LYS A 209 6.23 6.14 5.22
N MET A 210 5.68 5.95 6.41
CA MET A 210 4.36 5.31 6.60
C MET A 210 3.52 6.18 7.52
N ILE A 211 2.21 6.24 7.23
CA ILE A 211 1.23 6.93 8.07
C ILE A 211 0.05 5.99 8.30
N CYS A 212 -0.55 6.04 9.48
CA CYS A 212 -1.80 5.34 9.79
C CYS A 212 -2.44 5.92 11.06
N ASN A 213 -3.65 5.49 11.35
CA ASN A 213 -4.32 5.83 12.61
C ASN A 213 -4.15 4.74 13.66
N TYR A 214 -4.05 3.48 13.22
CA TYR A 214 -3.90 2.30 14.09
C TYR A 214 -2.93 1.32 13.46
N GLY A 215 -2.25 0.51 14.27
CA GLY A 215 -1.43 -0.54 13.72
C GLY A 215 -0.36 -1.05 14.68
N TRP A 216 0.55 -1.77 14.10
CA TRP A 216 1.74 -2.25 14.81
C TRP A 216 2.93 -2.32 13.86
N TYR A 217 4.10 -2.22 14.43
CA TYR A 217 5.37 -2.41 13.75
C TYR A 217 6.31 -3.25 14.61
N ASP A 218 6.86 -4.31 14.04
CA ASP A 218 7.89 -5.14 14.63
C ASP A 218 9.25 -4.66 14.12
N THR A 219 9.99 -3.99 14.99
CA THR A 219 11.28 -3.40 14.63
C THR A 219 12.40 -4.42 14.45
N LYS A 220 12.22 -5.65 14.94
CA LYS A 220 13.19 -6.76 14.79
C LYS A 220 13.00 -7.49 13.46
N LEU A 221 11.76 -7.67 13.05
CA LEU A 221 11.42 -8.39 11.83
C LEU A 221 11.20 -7.42 10.65
N ASN A 222 11.15 -6.11 10.91
CA ASN A 222 10.81 -5.08 9.94
C ASN A 222 9.49 -5.38 9.21
N LYS A 223 8.46 -5.71 10.00
CA LYS A 223 7.10 -5.99 9.53
C LYS A 223 6.12 -5.03 10.13
N GLY A 224 5.15 -4.59 9.33
CA GLY A 224 4.13 -3.66 9.78
C GLY A 224 2.72 -4.05 9.34
N TYR A 225 1.76 -3.58 10.12
CA TYR A 225 0.35 -3.56 9.79
C TYR A 225 -0.18 -2.17 10.11
N LEU A 226 -0.67 -1.49 9.10
CA LEU A 226 -1.18 -0.13 9.16
C LEU A 226 -2.67 -0.17 8.82
N HIS A 227 -3.48 0.57 9.57
CA HIS A 227 -4.92 0.63 9.38
C HIS A 227 -5.45 2.04 9.64
N GLY A 228 -6.48 2.43 8.87
CA GLY A 228 -7.12 3.73 8.92
C GLY A 228 -6.27 4.81 8.23
N ASP A 229 -6.67 5.23 7.04
CA ASP A 229 -5.98 6.19 6.18
C ASP A 229 -4.48 5.83 6.04
N ALA A 230 -4.21 4.56 5.76
CA ALA A 230 -2.85 4.07 5.69
C ALA A 230 -2.15 4.56 4.42
N SER A 231 -0.89 4.99 4.57
CA SER A 231 -0.03 5.28 3.42
C SER A 231 1.36 4.71 3.61
N TYR A 232 1.97 4.34 2.50
CA TYR A 232 3.35 3.93 2.36
C TYR A 232 3.98 4.72 1.23
N GLU A 233 5.12 5.34 1.48
CA GLU A 233 5.89 6.12 0.51
C GLU A 233 7.35 5.66 0.55
N ASP A 234 7.93 5.41 -0.61
CA ASP A 234 9.36 5.19 -0.78
C ASP A 234 9.93 6.13 -1.87
N SER A 235 11.14 5.86 -2.37
CA SER A 235 11.78 6.69 -3.40
C SER A 235 11.11 6.63 -4.77
N SER A 236 10.26 5.63 -5.02
CA SER A 236 9.72 5.34 -6.35
C SER A 236 8.19 5.42 -6.44
N GLN A 237 7.50 5.27 -5.31
CA GLN A 237 6.05 5.14 -5.31
C GLN A 237 5.39 5.60 -4.01
N VAL A 238 4.12 5.96 -4.13
CA VAL A 238 3.24 6.26 -3.01
C VAL A 238 2.01 5.36 -3.09
N LEU A 239 1.71 4.66 -2.01
CA LEU A 239 0.57 3.77 -1.86
C LEU A 239 -0.35 4.29 -0.76
N TYR A 240 -1.63 4.42 -1.07
CA TYR A 240 -2.71 4.72 -0.13
C TYR A 240 -3.68 3.54 -0.07
N ALA A 241 -4.20 3.23 1.12
CA ALA A 241 -5.26 2.23 1.31
C ALA A 241 -5.88 2.37 2.71
N ASP A 242 -7.02 1.72 2.94
CA ASP A 242 -7.53 1.57 4.31
C ASP A 242 -6.58 0.73 5.17
N THR A 243 -6.02 -0.32 4.59
CA THR A 243 -5.12 -1.25 5.29
C THR A 243 -3.90 -1.59 4.44
N ILE A 244 -2.71 -1.52 5.05
CA ILE A 244 -1.44 -1.92 4.42
C ILE A 244 -0.71 -2.90 5.35
N ARG A 245 -0.29 -4.03 4.82
CA ARG A 245 0.70 -4.94 5.42
C ARG A 245 2.01 -4.82 4.68
N TYR A 246 3.08 -4.71 5.41
CA TYR A 246 4.44 -4.57 4.89
C TYR A 246 5.38 -5.58 5.53
N ASP A 247 6.21 -6.23 4.72
CA ASP A 247 7.26 -7.14 5.15
C ASP A 247 8.54 -6.83 4.38
N GLU A 248 9.48 -6.14 5.02
CA GLU A 248 10.74 -5.72 4.40
C GLU A 248 11.63 -6.92 4.02
N LYS A 249 11.60 -7.99 4.82
CA LYS A 249 12.50 -9.14 4.62
C LYS A 249 12.22 -9.88 3.30
N ILE A 250 10.97 -10.00 2.94
CA ILE A 250 10.52 -10.65 1.70
C ILE A 250 10.09 -9.63 0.64
N GLN A 251 10.20 -8.35 0.97
CA GLN A 251 9.83 -7.22 0.10
C GLN A 251 8.40 -7.35 -0.43
N GLU A 252 7.46 -7.58 0.47
CA GLU A 252 6.03 -7.72 0.14
C GLU A 252 5.17 -6.63 0.75
N ILE A 253 4.21 -6.17 -0.04
CA ILE A 253 3.14 -5.26 0.36
C ILE A 253 1.80 -5.87 0.00
N ILE A 254 0.87 -5.86 0.95
CA ILE A 254 -0.54 -6.19 0.71
C ILE A 254 -1.37 -5.00 1.15
N ALA A 255 -2.15 -4.44 0.24
CA ALA A 255 -3.07 -3.34 0.53
C ALA A 255 -4.52 -3.74 0.24
N LYS A 256 -5.45 -3.22 1.04
CA LYS A 256 -6.88 -3.54 0.93
C LYS A 256 -7.74 -2.31 1.12
N LYS A 257 -8.82 -2.24 0.32
CA LYS A 257 -9.83 -1.19 0.23
C LYS A 257 -9.26 0.16 -0.17
N ASP A 258 -9.87 0.78 -1.14
CA ASP A 258 -9.53 2.10 -1.65
C ASP A 258 -8.02 2.23 -1.96
N VAL A 259 -7.50 1.22 -2.65
CA VAL A 259 -6.08 1.13 -2.97
C VAL A 259 -5.75 2.06 -4.13
N HIS A 260 -4.81 2.97 -3.90
CA HIS A 260 -4.25 3.88 -4.89
C HIS A 260 -2.73 3.79 -4.85
N LEU A 261 -2.14 3.21 -5.88
CA LEU A 261 -0.68 3.17 -6.06
C LEU A 261 -0.29 4.17 -7.15
N ILE A 262 0.57 5.11 -6.82
CA ILE A 262 1.11 6.11 -7.72
C ILE A 262 2.60 5.87 -7.88
N ASN A 263 3.06 5.66 -9.10
CA ASN A 263 4.47 5.55 -9.44
C ASN A 263 4.82 6.67 -10.44
N GLU A 264 5.39 7.76 -9.93
CA GLU A 264 5.70 8.95 -10.73
C GLU A 264 6.82 8.71 -11.72
N GLU A 265 7.84 7.93 -11.38
CA GLU A 265 8.97 7.61 -12.25
C GLU A 265 8.50 6.91 -13.54
N ASN A 266 7.47 6.09 -13.44
CA ASN A 266 6.94 5.31 -14.55
C ASN A 266 5.61 5.86 -15.12
N ASN A 267 5.15 7.02 -14.66
CA ASN A 267 3.90 7.66 -15.08
C ASN A 267 2.69 6.72 -15.05
N PHE A 268 2.48 6.05 -13.92
CA PHE A 268 1.55 4.96 -13.83
C PHE A 268 0.79 5.00 -12.49
N VAL A 269 -0.53 4.82 -12.55
CA VAL A 269 -1.42 4.82 -11.38
C VAL A 269 -2.28 3.57 -11.41
N LEU A 270 -2.43 2.91 -10.27
CA LEU A 270 -3.34 1.78 -10.07
C LEU A 270 -4.43 2.15 -9.07
N HIS A 271 -5.64 1.70 -9.36
CA HIS A 271 -6.78 1.74 -8.46
C HIS A 271 -7.35 0.32 -8.32
N SER A 272 -7.70 -0.09 -7.09
CA SER A 272 -8.31 -1.39 -6.82
C SER A 272 -8.81 -1.47 -5.38
N ASN A 273 -9.48 -2.56 -5.01
CA ASN A 273 -9.76 -2.86 -3.60
C ASN A 273 -8.79 -3.87 -3.00
N PHE A 274 -7.95 -4.48 -3.83
CA PHE A 274 -6.89 -5.37 -3.37
C PHE A 274 -5.63 -5.21 -4.21
N LEU A 275 -4.49 -5.08 -3.53
CA LEU A 275 -3.16 -5.08 -4.14
C LEU A 275 -2.24 -6.03 -3.38
N TYR A 276 -1.50 -6.82 -4.14
CA TYR A 276 -0.31 -7.55 -3.71
C TYR A 276 0.87 -7.09 -4.55
N SER A 277 1.97 -6.70 -3.93
CA SER A 277 3.22 -6.35 -4.60
C SER A 277 4.38 -7.09 -3.96
N SER A 278 5.27 -7.61 -4.79
CA SER A 278 6.48 -8.27 -4.35
C SER A 278 7.64 -7.92 -5.27
N ASP A 279 8.62 -7.20 -4.75
CA ASP A 279 9.83 -6.83 -5.49
C ASP A 279 10.68 -8.05 -5.81
N SER A 280 10.74 -9.03 -4.91
CA SER A 280 11.47 -10.28 -5.12
C SER A 280 10.93 -11.11 -6.29
N LEU A 281 9.63 -10.99 -6.58
CA LEU A 281 8.96 -11.65 -7.71
C LEU A 281 8.80 -10.72 -8.92
N ASN A 282 9.20 -9.45 -8.81
CA ASN A 282 8.94 -8.40 -9.80
C ASN A 282 7.46 -8.35 -10.22
N LEU A 283 6.55 -8.55 -9.27
CA LEU A 283 5.12 -8.73 -9.51
C LEU A 283 4.31 -7.72 -8.70
N THR A 284 3.43 -7.01 -9.39
CA THR A 284 2.30 -6.32 -8.76
C THR A 284 1.00 -6.94 -9.31
N TYR A 285 0.13 -7.38 -8.42
CA TYR A 285 -1.18 -7.96 -8.71
C TYR A 285 -2.27 -7.10 -8.08
N ILE A 286 -3.26 -6.72 -8.87
CA ILE A 286 -4.44 -6.00 -8.38
C ILE A 286 -5.72 -6.70 -8.84
N THR A 287 -6.74 -6.65 -8.02
CA THR A 287 -8.07 -7.20 -8.32
C THR A 287 -9.15 -6.43 -7.55
N ASP A 288 -10.41 -6.74 -7.87
CA ASP A 288 -11.58 -6.06 -7.32
C ASP A 288 -11.60 -4.58 -7.70
N CYS A 289 -12.29 -4.27 -8.78
CA CYS A 289 -12.31 -2.95 -9.44
C CYS A 289 -10.92 -2.52 -9.96
N ALA A 290 -10.13 -3.46 -10.48
CA ALA A 290 -8.78 -3.18 -10.93
C ALA A 290 -8.76 -2.24 -12.14
N LEU A 291 -8.08 -1.12 -12.03
CA LEU A 291 -7.89 -0.11 -13.07
C LEU A 291 -6.43 0.34 -13.09
N ALA A 292 -5.80 0.27 -14.25
CA ALA A 292 -4.49 0.84 -14.49
C ALA A 292 -4.60 2.05 -15.41
N LYS A 293 -3.97 3.15 -15.03
CA LYS A 293 -3.81 4.38 -15.81
C LYS A 293 -2.36 4.52 -16.21
N LEU A 294 -2.09 4.48 -17.51
CA LEU A 294 -0.77 4.60 -18.11
C LEU A 294 -0.68 5.94 -18.84
N VAL A 295 0.17 6.82 -18.36
CA VAL A 295 0.37 8.14 -18.99
C VAL A 295 1.58 8.07 -19.91
N GLN A 296 1.38 8.26 -21.22
CA GLN A 296 2.43 8.26 -22.24
C GLN A 296 2.41 9.59 -23.00
N ASN A 297 3.46 10.40 -22.85
CA ASN A 297 3.59 11.70 -23.50
C ASN A 297 2.38 12.64 -23.25
N LYS A 298 1.49 12.79 -24.23
CA LYS A 298 0.28 13.61 -24.15
C LYS A 298 -0.99 12.78 -24.03
N ASP A 299 -0.86 11.47 -23.95
CA ASP A 299 -1.98 10.54 -24.05
C ASP A 299 -2.07 9.62 -22.82
N THR A 300 -3.27 9.22 -22.49
CA THR A 300 -3.53 8.35 -21.34
C THR A 300 -4.30 7.12 -21.81
N ILE A 301 -3.79 5.96 -21.42
CA ILE A 301 -4.46 4.67 -21.66
C ILE A 301 -4.99 4.18 -20.32
N PHE A 302 -6.27 3.87 -20.28
CA PHE A 302 -6.93 3.23 -19.13
C PHE A 302 -7.19 1.76 -19.48
N LEU A 303 -6.80 0.88 -18.59
CA LEU A 303 -6.96 -0.56 -18.70
C LEU A 303 -7.69 -1.09 -17.48
N HIS A 304 -8.82 -1.72 -17.69
CA HIS A 304 -9.61 -2.41 -16.68
C HIS A 304 -9.67 -3.91 -16.97
N GLY A 305 -9.83 -4.71 -15.91
CA GLY A 305 -10.12 -6.13 -15.93
C GLY A 305 -10.45 -6.58 -14.51
N ASP A 306 -11.03 -7.76 -14.32
CA ASP A 306 -11.25 -8.28 -12.96
C ASP A 306 -9.93 -8.44 -12.21
N SER A 307 -8.86 -8.79 -12.94
CA SER A 307 -7.52 -8.96 -12.38
C SER A 307 -6.44 -8.45 -13.33
N LEU A 308 -5.46 -7.73 -12.79
CA LEU A 308 -4.29 -7.25 -13.52
C LEU A 308 -3.01 -7.75 -12.85
N PHE A 309 -2.11 -8.31 -13.64
CA PHE A 309 -0.78 -8.74 -13.25
C PHE A 309 0.24 -7.90 -14.00
N ILE A 310 1.07 -7.20 -13.27
CA ILE A 310 2.11 -6.32 -13.81
C ILE A 310 3.45 -6.89 -13.39
N ARG A 311 4.29 -7.23 -14.37
CA ARG A 311 5.66 -7.71 -14.15
C ARG A 311 6.65 -6.73 -14.73
N ASN A 312 7.63 -6.37 -13.94
CA ASN A 312 8.73 -5.53 -14.39
C ASN A 312 9.87 -6.44 -14.87
N ASP A 313 10.38 -6.17 -16.07
CA ASP A 313 11.65 -6.74 -16.50
C ASP A 313 12.78 -6.02 -15.76
N SER A 314 13.56 -6.77 -14.99
CA SER A 314 14.64 -6.22 -14.14
C SER A 314 15.80 -5.64 -14.94
N ILE A 315 15.99 -6.06 -16.19
CA ILE A 315 17.11 -5.66 -17.05
C ILE A 315 16.73 -4.46 -17.91
N GLU A 316 15.60 -4.55 -18.60
CA GLU A 316 15.18 -3.52 -19.56
C GLU A 316 14.27 -2.45 -18.95
N LYS A 317 13.88 -2.58 -17.66
CA LYS A 317 12.89 -1.73 -16.98
C LYS A 317 11.55 -1.61 -17.73
N LYS A 318 11.25 -2.59 -18.56
CA LYS A 318 10.01 -2.69 -19.34
C LYS A 318 8.95 -3.46 -18.58
N LYS A 319 7.69 -3.18 -18.86
CA LYS A 319 6.55 -3.80 -18.20
C LYS A 319 5.84 -4.79 -19.10
N ASN A 320 5.44 -5.92 -18.52
CA ASN A 320 4.51 -6.86 -19.11
C ASN A 320 3.24 -6.85 -18.25
N ILE A 321 2.09 -6.61 -18.88
CA ILE A 321 0.79 -6.53 -18.22
C ILE A 321 -0.09 -7.64 -18.77
N GLN A 322 -0.71 -8.40 -17.87
CA GLN A 322 -1.75 -9.37 -18.17
C GLN A 322 -3.03 -8.92 -17.47
N ALA A 323 -4.12 -8.87 -18.23
CA ALA A 323 -5.44 -8.57 -17.71
C ALA A 323 -6.40 -9.71 -18.04
N TYR A 324 -7.25 -10.07 -17.10
CA TYR A 324 -8.16 -11.20 -17.23
C TYR A 324 -9.57 -10.80 -16.83
N PHE A 325 -10.52 -11.35 -17.58
CA PHE A 325 -11.96 -11.26 -17.44
C PHE A 325 -12.54 -9.85 -17.54
N GLY A 326 -13.38 -9.67 -18.56
CA GLY A 326 -14.07 -8.41 -18.78
C GLY A 326 -13.15 -7.24 -19.08
N VAL A 327 -12.06 -7.50 -19.81
CA VAL A 327 -11.06 -6.48 -20.11
C VAL A 327 -11.64 -5.38 -20.98
N LYS A 328 -11.45 -4.14 -20.54
CA LYS A 328 -11.83 -2.92 -21.24
C LYS A 328 -10.63 -1.99 -21.33
N ILE A 329 -10.40 -1.43 -22.51
CA ILE A 329 -9.38 -0.41 -22.75
C ILE A 329 -10.07 0.86 -23.23
N TYR A 330 -9.65 1.96 -22.68
CA TYR A 330 -10.05 3.28 -23.13
C TYR A 330 -8.84 4.18 -23.35
N ASN A 331 -8.80 4.72 -24.52
CA ASN A 331 -8.02 5.88 -24.91
C ASN A 331 -8.94 6.72 -25.80
N LYS A 332 -8.69 7.99 -25.94
CA LYS A 332 -9.55 8.90 -26.69
C LYS A 332 -9.74 8.49 -28.17
N ASP A 333 -8.70 7.91 -28.78
CA ASP A 333 -8.69 7.54 -30.21
C ASP A 333 -9.04 6.07 -30.42
N ILE A 334 -8.77 5.19 -29.44
CA ILE A 334 -8.98 3.74 -29.55
C ILE A 334 -9.63 3.21 -28.28
N GLN A 335 -10.68 2.41 -28.45
CA GLN A 335 -11.34 1.68 -27.37
C GLN A 335 -11.36 0.18 -27.72
N SER A 336 -11.36 -0.66 -26.69
CA SER A 336 -11.43 -2.10 -26.91
C SER A 336 -12.12 -2.82 -25.76
N VAL A 337 -12.74 -3.95 -26.08
CA VAL A 337 -13.18 -4.95 -25.13
C VAL A 337 -12.68 -6.33 -25.53
N CYS A 338 -12.32 -7.15 -24.56
CA CYS A 338 -11.96 -8.56 -24.76
C CYS A 338 -12.12 -9.33 -23.44
N ASP A 339 -11.94 -10.64 -23.46
CA ASP A 339 -11.91 -11.41 -22.22
C ASP A 339 -10.55 -11.29 -21.51
N SER A 340 -9.47 -11.41 -22.26
CA SER A 340 -8.10 -11.39 -21.71
C SER A 340 -7.16 -10.60 -22.63
N LEU A 341 -6.15 -9.98 -21.99
CA LEU A 341 -5.14 -9.18 -22.66
C LEU A 341 -3.74 -9.56 -22.16
N TRP A 342 -2.80 -9.56 -23.08
CA TRP A 342 -1.37 -9.57 -22.79
C TRP A 342 -0.67 -8.42 -23.52
N LEU A 343 -0.07 -7.51 -22.76
CA LEU A 343 0.74 -6.39 -23.23
C LEU A 343 2.18 -6.64 -22.85
N SER A 344 3.09 -6.62 -23.81
CA SER A 344 4.52 -6.72 -23.59
C SER A 344 5.24 -5.54 -24.21
N GLN A 345 5.84 -4.70 -23.36
CA GLN A 345 6.74 -3.64 -23.82
C GLN A 345 8.07 -4.21 -24.31
N THR A 346 8.46 -5.40 -23.84
CA THR A 346 9.68 -6.08 -24.29
C THR A 346 9.55 -6.56 -25.72
N GLU A 347 8.39 -7.13 -26.07
CA GLU A 347 8.11 -7.64 -27.42
C GLU A 347 7.43 -6.58 -28.31
N ASN A 348 7.12 -5.40 -27.80
CA ASN A 348 6.39 -4.34 -28.48
C ASN A 348 5.06 -4.84 -29.08
N GLN A 349 4.28 -5.60 -28.29
CA GLN A 349 3.00 -6.15 -28.77
C GLN A 349 1.93 -6.15 -27.69
N ILE A 350 0.68 -6.04 -28.20
CA ILE A 350 -0.54 -6.21 -27.42
C ILE A 350 -1.34 -7.34 -28.06
N LYS A 351 -1.73 -8.34 -27.28
CA LYS A 351 -2.57 -9.46 -27.72
C LYS A 351 -3.90 -9.41 -26.98
N LEU A 352 -4.98 -9.42 -27.73
CA LEU A 352 -6.35 -9.46 -27.23
C LEU A 352 -6.95 -10.82 -27.59
N TYR A 353 -7.56 -11.49 -26.63
CA TYR A 353 -8.07 -12.86 -26.77
C TYR A 353 -9.57 -12.95 -26.50
N HIS A 354 -10.19 -13.95 -27.10
CA HIS A 354 -11.59 -14.34 -26.92
C HIS A 354 -12.57 -13.25 -27.39
N ASN A 355 -12.75 -13.21 -28.72
CA ASN A 355 -13.69 -12.32 -29.41
C ASN A 355 -13.45 -10.82 -29.11
N PRO A 356 -12.23 -10.30 -29.23
CA PRO A 356 -11.95 -8.90 -29.06
C PRO A 356 -12.68 -8.03 -30.07
N ILE A 357 -13.08 -6.84 -29.60
CA ILE A 357 -13.60 -5.77 -30.44
C ILE A 357 -12.73 -4.54 -30.19
N VAL A 358 -12.28 -3.93 -31.28
CA VAL A 358 -11.51 -2.68 -31.26
C VAL A 358 -12.26 -1.64 -32.06
N TRP A 359 -12.46 -0.46 -31.48
CA TRP A 359 -13.06 0.71 -32.15
C TRP A 359 -12.04 1.82 -32.33
N SER A 360 -12.10 2.47 -33.46
CA SER A 360 -11.43 3.73 -33.74
C SER A 360 -12.31 4.59 -34.64
N GLU A 361 -12.53 5.84 -34.27
CA GLU A 361 -13.47 6.73 -34.96
C GLU A 361 -14.85 6.06 -35.13
N ASN A 362 -15.31 5.89 -36.37
CA ASN A 362 -16.56 5.23 -36.75
C ASN A 362 -16.37 3.77 -37.21
N SER A 363 -15.25 3.15 -36.89
CA SER A 363 -14.89 1.80 -37.33
C SER A 363 -14.82 0.80 -36.17
N GLU A 364 -15.18 -0.44 -36.47
CA GLU A 364 -15.14 -1.60 -35.58
C GLU A 364 -14.37 -2.74 -36.20
N LEU A 365 -13.38 -3.30 -35.51
CA LEU A 365 -12.54 -4.41 -35.93
C LEU A 365 -12.75 -5.60 -34.99
N LYS A 366 -13.00 -6.80 -35.50
CA LYS A 366 -13.31 -8.01 -34.74
C LYS A 366 -12.63 -9.25 -35.30
N GLY A 367 -12.39 -10.22 -34.43
CA GLY A 367 -11.91 -11.56 -34.75
C GLY A 367 -11.90 -12.44 -33.50
N ASP A 368 -11.43 -13.68 -33.59
CA ASP A 368 -11.25 -14.55 -32.43
C ASP A 368 -10.08 -14.08 -31.54
N SER A 369 -9.05 -13.47 -32.15
CA SER A 369 -7.97 -12.77 -31.46
C SER A 369 -7.39 -11.65 -32.33
N ILE A 370 -6.83 -10.64 -31.65
CA ILE A 370 -6.17 -9.49 -32.28
C ILE A 370 -4.77 -9.32 -31.70
N VAL A 371 -3.77 -9.13 -32.58
CA VAL A 371 -2.39 -8.82 -32.19
C VAL A 371 -2.01 -7.48 -32.80
N ILE A 372 -1.64 -6.54 -31.96
CA ILE A 372 -1.19 -5.21 -32.32
C ILE A 372 0.32 -5.15 -32.12
N LEU A 373 1.07 -4.83 -33.15
CA LEU A 373 2.50 -4.57 -33.09
C LEU A 373 2.73 -3.07 -33.05
N THR A 374 3.63 -2.66 -32.15
CA THR A 374 4.04 -1.27 -32.00
C THR A 374 5.51 -1.09 -32.36
N ARG A 375 5.85 0.08 -32.86
CA ARG A 375 7.22 0.54 -33.09
C ARG A 375 7.34 1.96 -32.56
N ASP A 376 8.30 2.20 -31.67
CA ASP A 376 8.48 3.51 -31.03
C ASP A 376 7.18 4.04 -30.36
N SER A 377 6.41 3.13 -29.74
CA SER A 377 5.11 3.39 -29.11
C SER A 377 3.97 3.78 -30.07
N ILE A 378 4.18 3.65 -31.38
CA ILE A 378 3.16 3.87 -32.41
C ILE A 378 2.73 2.53 -32.97
N ILE A 379 1.45 2.36 -33.28
CA ILE A 379 0.95 1.15 -33.92
C ILE A 379 1.55 1.04 -35.33
N ASP A 380 2.21 -0.10 -35.62
CA ASP A 380 2.82 -0.44 -36.90
C ASP A 380 1.90 -1.37 -37.71
N LYS A 381 1.38 -2.45 -37.06
CA LYS A 381 0.50 -3.43 -37.71
C LYS A 381 -0.52 -3.99 -36.73
N ILE A 382 -1.69 -4.34 -37.30
CA ILE A 382 -2.74 -5.05 -36.56
C ILE A 382 -3.05 -6.35 -37.31
N TYR A 383 -2.93 -7.48 -36.62
CA TYR A 383 -3.33 -8.79 -37.13
C TYR A 383 -4.61 -9.23 -36.48
N VAL A 384 -5.62 -9.56 -37.23
CA VAL A 384 -6.88 -10.12 -36.75
C VAL A 384 -6.99 -11.55 -37.27
N TYR A 385 -7.16 -12.47 -36.36
CA TYR A 385 -7.15 -13.90 -36.65
C TYR A 385 -8.53 -14.50 -36.49
N GLN A 386 -8.93 -15.29 -37.46
CA GLN A 386 -10.15 -16.07 -37.55
C GLN A 386 -11.42 -15.21 -37.42
N ASN A 387 -12.44 -15.54 -38.21
CA ASN A 387 -13.74 -14.83 -38.22
C ASN A 387 -13.59 -13.31 -38.27
N SER A 388 -12.55 -12.83 -38.99
CA SER A 388 -12.18 -11.42 -38.99
C SER A 388 -13.14 -10.57 -39.80
N SER A 389 -13.49 -9.39 -39.25
CA SER A 389 -14.28 -8.37 -39.92
C SER A 389 -13.87 -6.97 -39.50
N ALA A 390 -13.96 -6.04 -40.47
CA ALA A 390 -13.88 -4.61 -40.20
C ALA A 390 -15.13 -3.95 -40.79
N ILE A 391 -15.78 -3.10 -39.97
CA ILE A 391 -17.04 -2.44 -40.28
C ILE A 391 -16.83 -0.95 -40.06
N MET A 392 -17.19 -0.12 -41.04
CA MET A 392 -17.17 1.33 -40.92
C MET A 392 -18.59 1.87 -41.09
N GLU A 393 -19.06 2.59 -40.10
CA GLU A 393 -20.36 3.24 -40.11
C GLU A 393 -20.36 4.43 -41.08
N LEU A 394 -21.41 4.54 -41.87
CA LEU A 394 -21.68 5.63 -42.82
C LEU A 394 -23.04 6.24 -42.50
N ASP A 395 -23.22 7.51 -42.87
CA ASP A 395 -24.51 8.18 -42.89
C ASP A 395 -25.30 8.01 -41.56
N SER A 396 -24.59 8.16 -40.42
CA SER A 396 -25.19 8.05 -39.07
C SER A 396 -25.89 6.71 -38.81
N GLY A 397 -25.29 5.60 -39.25
CA GLY A 397 -25.77 4.24 -38.98
C GLY A 397 -26.81 3.73 -40.01
N LEU A 398 -27.01 4.40 -41.11
CA LEU A 398 -27.89 3.94 -42.17
C LEU A 398 -27.21 2.93 -43.11
N LEU A 399 -25.91 3.09 -43.34
CA LEU A 399 -25.10 2.25 -44.21
C LEU A 399 -23.78 1.88 -43.53
N TYR A 400 -23.15 0.82 -44.01
CA TYR A 400 -21.87 0.34 -43.47
C TYR A 400 -20.98 -0.20 -44.62
N ASN A 401 -19.77 0.32 -44.70
CA ASN A 401 -18.72 -0.36 -45.48
C ASN A 401 -18.21 -1.53 -44.62
N GLN A 402 -18.01 -2.69 -45.25
CA GLN A 402 -17.71 -3.92 -44.55
C GLN A 402 -16.70 -4.75 -45.33
N ILE A 403 -15.74 -5.31 -44.61
CA ILE A 403 -14.84 -6.34 -45.10
C ILE A 403 -14.80 -7.51 -44.15
N SER A 404 -14.71 -8.73 -44.65
CA SER A 404 -14.54 -9.93 -43.83
C SER A 404 -13.71 -10.98 -44.54
N GLY A 405 -13.06 -11.82 -43.70
CA GLY A 405 -12.27 -12.94 -44.20
C GLY A 405 -11.81 -13.83 -43.05
N LYS A 406 -10.95 -14.80 -43.36
CA LYS A 406 -10.33 -15.62 -42.32
C LYS A 406 -9.42 -14.79 -41.47
N ASN A 407 -8.54 -13.98 -42.07
CA ASN A 407 -7.61 -13.10 -41.35
C ASN A 407 -7.58 -11.72 -42.02
N ILE A 408 -7.39 -10.67 -41.19
CA ILE A 408 -7.16 -9.30 -41.68
C ILE A 408 -5.81 -8.83 -41.14
N ILE A 409 -5.04 -8.13 -42.00
CA ILE A 409 -3.79 -7.45 -41.59
C ILE A 409 -3.93 -5.98 -41.97
N ALA A 410 -3.93 -5.11 -41.00
CA ALA A 410 -3.91 -3.66 -41.21
C ALA A 410 -2.49 -3.13 -41.04
N TYR A 411 -2.01 -2.35 -41.98
CA TYR A 411 -0.70 -1.71 -41.97
C TYR A 411 -0.87 -0.21 -41.69
N MET A 412 -0.15 0.26 -40.71
CA MET A 412 -0.18 1.67 -40.33
C MET A 412 1.06 2.39 -40.88
N LYS A 413 0.88 3.63 -41.29
CA LYS A 413 1.96 4.56 -41.65
C LYS A 413 1.75 5.86 -40.87
N GLU A 414 2.76 6.24 -40.05
CA GLU A 414 2.67 7.44 -39.23
C GLU A 414 1.40 7.48 -38.33
N GLY A 415 0.99 6.30 -37.81
CA GLY A 415 -0.19 6.16 -36.93
C GLY A 415 -1.54 6.14 -37.70
N LYS A 416 -1.56 6.24 -39.01
CA LYS A 416 -2.77 6.18 -39.83
C LYS A 416 -2.85 4.89 -40.62
N LEU A 417 -4.07 4.37 -40.84
CA LEU A 417 -4.29 3.19 -41.68
C LEU A 417 -3.92 3.49 -43.14
N ASN A 418 -2.98 2.73 -43.69
CA ASN A 418 -2.48 2.89 -45.07
C ASN A 418 -2.90 1.74 -46.00
N LYS A 419 -2.92 0.50 -45.50
CA LYS A 419 -3.29 -0.68 -46.25
C LYS A 419 -3.97 -1.71 -45.38
N THR A 420 -4.95 -2.42 -45.92
CA THR A 420 -5.57 -3.58 -45.27
C THR A 420 -5.56 -4.76 -46.24
N ASP A 421 -4.97 -5.88 -45.81
CA ASP A 421 -5.03 -7.16 -46.55
C ASP A 421 -6.04 -8.09 -45.85
N VAL A 422 -6.95 -8.65 -46.61
CA VAL A 422 -7.94 -9.64 -46.16
C VAL A 422 -7.65 -10.96 -46.85
N ASN A 423 -7.43 -12.01 -46.09
CA ASN A 423 -7.06 -13.32 -46.59
C ASN A 423 -8.09 -14.38 -46.21
N GLY A 424 -8.39 -15.25 -47.15
CA GLY A 424 -9.27 -16.41 -47.00
C GLY A 424 -10.76 -16.07 -47.08
N SER A 425 -11.37 -16.35 -48.23
CA SER A 425 -12.78 -16.08 -48.54
C SER A 425 -13.17 -14.63 -48.25
N ALA A 426 -12.40 -13.72 -48.82
CA ALA A 426 -12.57 -12.30 -48.60
C ALA A 426 -13.88 -11.82 -49.22
N VAL A 427 -14.66 -11.08 -48.44
CA VAL A 427 -15.89 -10.41 -48.88
C VAL A 427 -15.76 -8.92 -48.59
N SER A 428 -16.10 -8.08 -49.57
CA SER A 428 -16.26 -6.65 -49.36
C SER A 428 -17.66 -6.18 -49.75
N ILE A 429 -18.19 -5.27 -48.95
CA ILE A 429 -19.41 -4.51 -49.20
C ILE A 429 -19.02 -3.04 -49.06
N TYR A 430 -19.13 -2.30 -50.16
CA TYR A 430 -18.68 -0.94 -50.26
C TYR A 430 -19.72 -0.08 -50.97
N PHE A 431 -19.98 1.09 -50.40
CA PHE A 431 -20.91 2.10 -50.98
C PHE A 431 -20.09 3.23 -51.60
N PRO A 432 -19.81 3.18 -52.91
CA PRO A 432 -19.08 4.24 -53.60
C PRO A 432 -19.83 5.57 -53.54
N GLU A 433 -19.06 6.63 -53.42
CA GLU A 433 -19.52 8.01 -53.37
C GLU A 433 -19.32 8.67 -54.74
N ASP A 434 -20.25 9.57 -55.09
CA ASP A 434 -20.10 10.51 -56.16
C ASP A 434 -20.31 11.93 -55.61
N GLU A 435 -19.45 12.85 -56.03
CA GLU A 435 -19.55 14.26 -55.64
C GLU A 435 -20.35 15.03 -56.69
N GLU A 436 -21.56 15.38 -56.37
CA GLU A 436 -22.36 16.28 -57.21
C GLU A 436 -22.07 17.71 -56.79
N LYS A 437 -21.26 18.44 -57.59
CA LYS A 437 -20.92 19.85 -57.36
C LYS A 437 -21.92 20.73 -58.08
N THR A 438 -22.70 21.47 -57.33
CA THR A 438 -23.48 22.63 -57.79
C THR A 438 -22.75 23.91 -57.41
N ASP A 439 -23.07 25.06 -58.05
CA ASP A 439 -22.36 26.35 -57.90
C ASP A 439 -22.19 26.82 -56.44
N SER A 440 -22.90 26.25 -55.48
CA SER A 440 -22.91 26.69 -54.09
C SER A 440 -22.79 25.54 -53.05
N THR A 441 -22.89 24.26 -53.43
CA THR A 441 -22.87 23.14 -52.46
C THR A 441 -22.27 21.88 -53.11
N THR A 442 -21.45 21.16 -52.35
CA THR A 442 -21.02 19.81 -52.70
C THR A 442 -21.92 18.82 -51.93
N THR A 443 -22.71 18.03 -52.65
CA THR A 443 -23.52 16.95 -52.06
C THR A 443 -22.89 15.60 -52.36
N ILE A 444 -22.68 14.81 -51.30
CA ILE A 444 -22.20 13.42 -51.44
C ILE A 444 -23.42 12.53 -51.74
N LYS A 445 -23.39 11.83 -52.85
CA LYS A 445 -24.44 10.89 -53.26
C LYS A 445 -23.89 9.47 -53.31
N ARG A 446 -24.58 8.54 -52.64
CA ARG A 446 -24.26 7.10 -52.75
C ARG A 446 -24.77 6.55 -54.08
N MET A 447 -23.86 5.97 -54.86
CA MET A 447 -24.23 5.40 -56.18
C MET A 447 -24.96 4.07 -56.07
N GLY A 448 -24.60 3.26 -55.07
CA GLY A 448 -25.13 1.89 -54.92
C GLY A 448 -24.27 1.08 -53.96
N LEU A 449 -24.49 -0.23 -53.97
CA LEU A 449 -23.71 -1.20 -53.17
C LEU A 449 -22.86 -2.04 -54.13
N ASN A 450 -21.57 -2.05 -53.92
CA ASN A 450 -20.61 -2.94 -54.56
C ASN A 450 -20.28 -4.11 -53.65
N LYS A 451 -20.71 -5.32 -53.97
CA LYS A 451 -20.42 -6.56 -53.23
C LYS A 451 -19.45 -7.41 -54.04
N LEU A 452 -18.28 -7.67 -53.52
CA LEU A 452 -17.26 -8.48 -54.15
C LEU A 452 -16.81 -9.61 -53.22
N ILE A 453 -16.57 -10.77 -53.82
CA ILE A 453 -16.05 -11.97 -53.15
C ILE A 453 -14.80 -12.41 -53.92
N SER A 454 -13.73 -12.71 -53.20
CA SER A 454 -12.45 -13.20 -53.75
C SER A 454 -11.71 -14.08 -52.74
N SER A 455 -10.64 -14.72 -53.17
CA SER A 455 -9.78 -15.46 -52.22
C SER A 455 -9.06 -14.50 -51.25
N THR A 456 -8.58 -13.38 -51.82
CA THR A 456 -7.92 -12.32 -51.03
C THR A 456 -8.26 -10.95 -51.62
N LEU A 457 -8.23 -9.91 -50.79
CA LEU A 457 -8.34 -8.54 -51.26
C LEU A 457 -7.34 -7.64 -50.48
N SER A 458 -6.92 -6.55 -51.13
CA SER A 458 -6.12 -5.50 -50.52
C SER A 458 -6.82 -4.16 -50.73
N VAL A 459 -7.06 -3.43 -49.65
CA VAL A 459 -7.59 -2.06 -49.66
C VAL A 459 -6.44 -1.10 -49.39
N TYR A 460 -6.27 -0.12 -50.24
CA TYR A 460 -5.27 0.94 -50.09
C TYR A 460 -5.97 2.23 -49.68
N LEU A 461 -5.43 2.88 -48.69
CA LEU A 461 -5.97 4.12 -48.14
C LEU A 461 -4.92 5.25 -48.19
N ASP A 462 -5.37 6.44 -48.49
CA ASP A 462 -4.61 7.67 -48.31
C ASP A 462 -5.44 8.65 -47.48
N SER A 463 -4.86 9.14 -46.38
CA SER A 463 -5.52 10.09 -45.46
C SER A 463 -6.90 9.65 -44.95
N GLY A 464 -7.14 8.33 -44.85
CA GLY A 464 -8.40 7.72 -44.40
C GLY A 464 -9.41 7.42 -45.51
N GLU A 465 -9.13 7.87 -46.74
CA GLU A 465 -9.98 7.60 -47.92
C GLU A 465 -9.48 6.38 -48.68
N VAL A 466 -10.39 5.56 -49.22
CA VAL A 466 -10.07 4.41 -50.05
C VAL A 466 -9.65 4.89 -51.43
N VAL A 467 -8.36 4.72 -51.76
CA VAL A 467 -7.80 5.11 -53.06
C VAL A 467 -7.73 3.95 -54.08
N GLY A 468 -7.85 2.72 -53.59
CA GLY A 468 -7.86 1.56 -54.46
C GLY A 468 -8.17 0.26 -53.75
N ILE A 469 -8.77 -0.69 -54.46
CA ILE A 469 -9.02 -2.05 -53.94
C ILE A 469 -8.51 -3.03 -55.02
N ASN A 470 -7.66 -3.96 -54.59
CA ASN A 470 -7.16 -5.03 -55.46
C ASN A 470 -7.74 -6.38 -55.01
N TYR A 471 -8.37 -7.09 -55.93
CA TYR A 471 -8.94 -8.42 -55.69
C TYR A 471 -8.12 -9.47 -56.42
N VAL A 472 -7.81 -10.56 -55.76
CA VAL A 472 -6.93 -11.60 -56.29
C VAL A 472 -7.66 -12.96 -56.30
N ASN A 473 -7.46 -13.75 -57.36
CA ASN A 473 -8.02 -15.07 -57.63
C ASN A 473 -9.54 -15.04 -57.80
N GLU A 474 -9.95 -14.92 -59.08
CA GLU A 474 -11.31 -15.07 -59.58
C GLU A 474 -12.35 -14.23 -58.82
N PRO A 475 -12.23 -12.90 -58.81
CA PRO A 475 -13.19 -12.06 -58.09
C PRO A 475 -14.57 -12.15 -58.74
N VAL A 476 -15.61 -12.34 -57.93
CA VAL A 476 -17.01 -12.26 -58.34
C VAL A 476 -17.63 -11.05 -57.69
N GLY A 477 -18.14 -10.13 -58.52
CA GLY A 477 -18.72 -8.87 -58.03
C GLY A 477 -20.10 -8.62 -58.60
N ILE A 478 -20.95 -7.98 -57.79
CA ILE A 478 -22.26 -7.50 -58.16
C ILE A 478 -22.40 -6.07 -57.70
N PHE A 479 -22.82 -5.17 -58.57
CA PHE A 479 -23.20 -3.82 -58.26
C PHE A 479 -24.72 -3.69 -58.22
N TYR A 480 -25.26 -3.20 -57.13
CA TYR A 480 -26.67 -2.92 -56.96
C TYR A 480 -26.88 -1.40 -56.90
N PRO A 481 -27.65 -0.77 -57.79
CA PRO A 481 -28.13 0.59 -57.62
C PRO A 481 -28.87 0.72 -56.24
N MET A 482 -28.88 1.91 -55.65
CA MET A 482 -29.42 2.11 -54.28
C MET A 482 -30.86 1.59 -54.10
N ASP A 483 -31.71 1.75 -55.11
CA ASP A 483 -33.11 1.32 -55.16
C ASP A 483 -33.31 -0.20 -55.35
N GLN A 484 -32.26 -0.93 -55.73
CA GLN A 484 -32.30 -2.36 -56.00
C GLN A 484 -31.61 -3.24 -54.95
N ILE A 485 -31.08 -2.62 -53.91
CA ILE A 485 -30.38 -3.33 -52.85
C ILE A 485 -31.37 -4.17 -52.04
N LYS A 486 -31.15 -5.50 -52.02
CA LYS A 486 -31.91 -6.43 -51.18
C LYS A 486 -31.28 -6.52 -49.77
N GLU A 487 -32.12 -6.66 -48.76
CA GLU A 487 -31.66 -6.72 -47.37
C GLU A 487 -30.58 -7.79 -47.17
N LYS A 488 -30.72 -8.99 -47.72
CA LYS A 488 -29.73 -10.08 -47.63
C LYS A 488 -28.38 -9.77 -48.25
N ASP A 489 -28.30 -8.80 -49.15
CA ASP A 489 -27.06 -8.43 -49.86
C ASP A 489 -26.31 -7.27 -49.20
N ARG A 490 -26.95 -6.58 -48.24
CA ARG A 490 -26.39 -5.44 -47.51
C ARG A 490 -25.33 -5.83 -46.48
N TRP A 491 -25.25 -7.10 -46.12
CA TRP A 491 -24.48 -7.53 -44.96
C TRP A 491 -23.50 -8.64 -45.33
N ILE A 492 -22.31 -8.61 -44.67
CA ILE A 492 -21.42 -9.77 -44.60
C ILE A 492 -22.06 -10.85 -43.74
N ASN A 493 -21.60 -12.09 -43.88
CA ASN A 493 -22.01 -13.17 -42.99
C ASN A 493 -21.64 -12.79 -41.53
N ASN A 494 -22.56 -13.01 -40.59
CA ASN A 494 -22.38 -12.68 -39.16
C ASN A 494 -22.14 -11.18 -38.89
N PHE A 495 -22.72 -10.30 -39.74
CA PHE A 495 -22.70 -8.87 -39.47
C PHE A 495 -23.25 -8.58 -38.06
N LYS A 496 -22.51 -7.82 -37.28
CA LYS A 496 -22.93 -7.34 -35.97
C LYS A 496 -22.20 -6.06 -35.64
N TRP A 497 -22.91 -4.99 -35.47
CA TRP A 497 -22.40 -3.70 -35.00
C TRP A 497 -22.67 -3.55 -33.51
N ASN A 498 -21.66 -3.19 -32.69
CA ASN A 498 -21.72 -3.28 -31.25
C ASN A 498 -21.39 -1.94 -30.53
N PRO A 499 -22.04 -0.83 -30.84
CA PRO A 499 -21.73 0.47 -30.25
C PRO A 499 -22.01 0.52 -28.75
N ALA A 500 -22.94 -0.31 -28.24
CA ALA A 500 -23.28 -0.37 -26.84
C ALA A 500 -22.18 -0.96 -25.96
N LEU A 501 -21.28 -1.77 -26.52
CA LEU A 501 -20.15 -2.35 -25.80
C LEU A 501 -18.94 -1.43 -25.74
N ARG A 502 -18.92 -0.38 -26.58
CA ARG A 502 -17.79 0.56 -26.67
C ARG A 502 -17.66 1.38 -25.39
N PRO A 503 -16.51 1.35 -24.69
CA PRO A 503 -16.26 2.24 -23.58
C PRO A 503 -16.36 3.71 -24.00
N LYS A 504 -17.12 4.52 -23.25
CA LYS A 504 -17.37 5.93 -23.60
C LYS A 504 -16.36 6.87 -22.96
N ASP A 505 -15.90 6.53 -21.77
CA ASP A 505 -14.95 7.30 -20.97
C ASP A 505 -14.23 6.38 -19.99
N GLU A 506 -13.29 6.94 -19.25
CA GLU A 506 -12.54 6.22 -18.21
C GLU A 506 -13.40 5.79 -17.02
N PHE A 507 -14.51 6.47 -16.74
CA PHE A 507 -15.37 6.19 -15.58
C PHE A 507 -16.27 4.98 -15.82
N THR A 508 -16.65 4.73 -17.07
CA THR A 508 -17.50 3.58 -17.46
C THR A 508 -16.75 2.26 -17.56
N LEU A 509 -15.43 2.26 -17.38
CA LEU A 509 -14.63 1.03 -17.46
C LEU A 509 -14.93 0.06 -16.33
N THR A 510 -15.11 0.57 -15.10
CA THR A 510 -15.35 -0.24 -13.91
C THR A 510 -16.82 -0.56 -13.67
N ASP A 511 -17.73 0.00 -14.47
CA ASP A 511 -19.16 -0.32 -14.42
C ASP A 511 -19.37 -1.78 -14.88
N ARG A 512 -20.09 -2.57 -14.06
CA ARG A 512 -20.40 -3.98 -14.31
C ARG A 512 -21.56 -4.15 -15.28
#